data_41957ad8d8ca29e16896bc26edd67e21
#
_entry.id   41957ad8d8ca29e16896bc26edd67e21
#
_cell.length_a   1.000
_cell.length_b   1.000
_cell.length_c   1.000
_cell.angle_alpha   90.00
_cell.angle_beta   90.00
_cell.angle_gamma   90.00
#
_symmetry.space_group_name_H-M   'P 1'
#
loop_
_entity.id
_entity.type
_entity.pdbx_description
1 polymer ?
#
loop_
_entity_poly.entity_id
_entity_poly.type
_entity_poly.pdbx_seq_one_letter_code
_entity_poly.pdbx_strand_id
1 'polypeptide(L)'
;MTPIQNPLFKKIEQARRRSTKVRDTNVTLAHGSGGKAMRDLIEDIFVRNFDNPTLSQLEDQAIFDLATLTAQGDRLAFTTDSYVIDPIFFPGGNIGELAVNGTVNDLAMSGAKPLYLSCGMIIEEGFPVDSLREIAKSMKAAADVAGVKIVTGDTKVVHRGAADKLFINTAGVGVIRSGVSIY
;
A
#
# COMPACT_ATOMS: atom_id res chain seq x y z
N MET A 1 27.22 -18.05 9.40
CA MET A 1 26.56 -16.72 9.47
C MET A 1 26.04 -16.41 8.08
N THR A 2 24.74 -16.38 7.92
CA THR A 2 24.10 -15.97 6.67
C THR A 2 24.40 -14.49 6.40
N PRO A 3 24.53 -14.04 5.14
CA PRO A 3 24.84 -12.65 4.79
C PRO A 3 23.92 -11.61 5.44
N ILE A 4 22.70 -11.99 5.80
CA ILE A 4 21.65 -11.16 6.39
C ILE A 4 21.96 -10.73 7.85
N GLN A 5 22.88 -11.40 8.56
CA GLN A 5 23.20 -11.12 9.97
C GLN A 5 24.44 -10.22 10.16
N ASN A 6 25.11 -9.80 9.08
CA ASN A 6 26.28 -8.94 9.19
C ASN A 6 25.86 -7.50 9.53
N PRO A 7 26.32 -6.93 10.68
CA PRO A 7 25.99 -5.56 11.09
C PRO A 7 26.39 -4.50 10.07
N LEU A 8 27.42 -4.78 9.27
CA LEU A 8 27.86 -3.90 8.20
C LEU A 8 26.86 -3.84 7.05
N PHE A 9 26.27 -5.00 6.67
CA PHE A 9 25.21 -5.07 5.67
C PHE A 9 23.98 -4.29 6.10
N LYS A 10 23.55 -4.44 7.36
CA LYS A 10 22.43 -3.65 7.92
C LYS A 10 22.72 -2.14 7.91
N LYS A 11 23.93 -1.72 8.23
CA LYS A 11 24.32 -0.30 8.16
C LYS A 11 24.34 0.25 6.74
N ILE A 12 24.85 -0.53 5.78
CA ILE A 12 24.86 -0.16 4.35
C ILE A 12 23.44 -0.06 3.82
N GLU A 13 22.57 -1.00 4.18
CA GLU A 13 21.18 -1.00 3.78
C GLU A 13 20.40 0.16 4.39
N GLN A 14 20.59 0.44 5.67
CA GLN A 14 20.05 1.63 6.33
C GLN A 14 20.57 2.95 5.73
N ALA A 15 21.84 3.02 5.37
CA ALA A 15 22.39 4.18 4.70
C ALA A 15 21.83 4.34 3.27
N ARG A 16 21.65 3.25 2.54
CA ARG A 16 20.95 3.24 1.23
C ARG A 16 19.52 3.75 1.36
N ARG A 17 18.73 3.22 2.29
CA ARG A 17 17.35 3.66 2.56
C ARG A 17 17.27 5.15 2.94
N ARG A 18 18.25 5.69 3.65
CA ARG A 18 18.31 7.13 4.00
C ARG A 18 18.65 8.04 2.82
N SER A 19 19.31 7.52 1.79
CA SER A 19 19.73 8.30 0.62
C SER A 19 18.72 8.26 -0.55
N THR A 20 17.74 7.37 -0.50
CA THR A 20 16.75 7.18 -1.55
C THR A 20 15.69 8.26 -1.44
N LYS A 21 15.71 9.21 -2.36
CA LYS A 21 14.69 10.25 -2.48
C LYS A 21 14.36 10.43 -3.96
N VAL A 22 13.09 10.44 -4.29
CA VAL A 22 12.64 10.82 -5.64
C VAL A 22 13.04 12.28 -5.88
N ARG A 23 13.77 12.52 -6.98
CA ARG A 23 14.24 13.86 -7.36
C ARG A 23 13.35 14.53 -8.38
N ASP A 24 12.61 13.74 -9.13
CA ASP A 24 11.69 14.24 -10.15
C ASP A 24 10.47 14.88 -9.51
N THR A 25 10.00 15.95 -10.11
CA THR A 25 8.78 16.65 -9.67
C THR A 25 7.51 15.90 -10.09
N ASN A 26 7.60 15.17 -11.19
CA ASN A 26 6.48 14.42 -11.74
C ASN A 26 6.88 12.95 -11.98
N VAL A 27 5.91 12.08 -11.90
CA VAL A 27 6.07 10.67 -12.26
C VAL A 27 6.32 10.56 -13.77
N THR A 28 7.31 9.75 -14.15
CA THR A 28 7.67 9.45 -15.54
C THR A 28 7.57 7.96 -15.80
N LEU A 29 7.58 7.52 -17.06
CA LEU A 29 7.58 6.11 -17.42
C LEU A 29 8.73 5.31 -16.79
N ALA A 30 9.87 5.97 -16.51
CA ALA A 30 11.00 5.34 -15.80
C ALA A 30 10.63 4.84 -14.41
N HIS A 31 9.66 5.45 -13.74
CA HIS A 31 9.15 5.03 -12.44
C HIS A 31 8.26 3.77 -12.51
N GLY A 32 7.89 3.32 -13.70
CA GLY A 32 7.14 2.08 -13.93
C GLY A 32 7.94 0.96 -14.62
N SER A 33 9.24 1.18 -14.92
CA SER A 33 10.04 0.29 -15.77
C SER A 33 10.92 -0.74 -15.04
N GLY A 34 10.79 -0.87 -13.71
CA GLY A 34 11.57 -1.82 -12.90
C GLY A 34 13.00 -1.39 -12.58
N GLY A 35 13.42 -0.18 -13.00
CA GLY A 35 14.77 0.34 -12.79
C GLY A 35 14.94 1.10 -11.47
N LYS A 36 16.05 1.88 -11.41
CA LYS A 36 16.38 2.69 -10.23
C LYS A 36 15.29 3.69 -9.86
N ALA A 37 14.71 4.38 -10.85
CA ALA A 37 13.65 5.37 -10.62
C ALA A 37 12.43 4.75 -9.94
N MET A 38 11.99 3.56 -10.38
CA MET A 38 10.88 2.83 -9.75
C MET A 38 11.23 2.44 -8.30
N ARG A 39 12.43 1.95 -8.07
CA ARG A 39 12.89 1.61 -6.70
C ARG A 39 12.89 2.84 -5.80
N ASP A 40 13.43 3.97 -6.28
CA ASP A 40 13.46 5.21 -5.52
C ASP A 40 12.03 5.68 -5.18
N LEU A 41 11.09 5.57 -6.11
CA LEU A 41 9.68 5.89 -5.89
C LEU A 41 9.05 4.98 -4.81
N ILE A 42 9.22 3.66 -4.95
CA ILE A 42 8.66 2.67 -4.02
C ILE A 42 9.21 2.89 -2.61
N GLU A 43 10.53 3.00 -2.47
CA GLU A 43 11.17 3.16 -1.15
C GLU A 43 10.83 4.51 -0.50
N ASP A 44 10.88 5.62 -1.25
CA ASP A 44 10.68 6.96 -0.71
C ASP A 44 9.21 7.26 -0.40
N ILE A 45 8.29 6.83 -1.25
CA ILE A 45 6.87 7.17 -1.11
C ILE A 45 6.09 6.07 -0.38
N PHE A 46 6.23 4.80 -0.76
CA PHE A 46 5.37 3.76 -0.22
C PHE A 46 5.97 3.08 1.01
N VAL A 47 7.17 2.50 0.90
CA VAL A 47 7.78 1.75 2.02
C VAL A 47 8.00 2.65 3.23
N ARG A 48 8.45 3.88 3.01
CA ARG A 48 8.69 4.84 4.10
C ARG A 48 7.41 5.29 4.80
N ASN A 49 6.31 5.46 4.07
CA ASN A 49 5.04 5.87 4.67
C ASN A 49 4.31 4.69 5.32
N PHE A 50 4.23 3.54 4.65
CA PHE A 50 3.47 2.39 5.17
C PHE A 50 4.19 1.63 6.28
N ASP A 51 5.48 1.73 6.37
CA ASP A 51 6.40 1.27 7.43
C ASP A 51 5.89 0.09 8.28
N ASN A 52 6.01 -1.12 7.75
CA ASN A 52 5.75 -2.34 8.49
C ASN A 52 6.71 -3.47 8.09
N PRO A 53 6.96 -4.45 8.98
CA PRO A 53 7.95 -5.51 8.76
C PRO A 53 7.69 -6.36 7.52
N THR A 54 6.43 -6.56 7.14
CA THR A 54 6.06 -7.38 5.98
C THR A 54 6.40 -6.65 4.68
N LEU A 55 5.94 -5.41 4.53
CA LEU A 55 6.24 -4.61 3.34
C LEU A 55 7.74 -4.32 3.19
N SER A 56 8.45 -4.16 4.31
CA SER A 56 9.88 -3.86 4.32
C SER A 56 10.76 -4.98 3.80
N GLN A 57 10.22 -6.19 3.62
CA GLN A 57 10.94 -7.31 2.98
C GLN A 57 11.11 -7.08 1.48
N LEU A 58 10.25 -6.26 0.86
CA LEU A 58 10.24 -5.98 -0.58
C LEU A 58 10.16 -7.25 -1.44
N GLU A 59 9.39 -8.22 -0.95
CA GLU A 59 9.03 -9.42 -1.70
C GLU A 59 7.79 -9.15 -2.57
N ASP A 60 7.62 -9.95 -3.61
CA ASP A 60 6.48 -9.81 -4.54
C ASP A 60 5.13 -10.11 -3.84
N GLN A 61 5.17 -10.88 -2.76
CA GLN A 61 3.99 -11.27 -1.97
C GLN A 61 4.17 -11.00 -0.48
N ALA A 62 3.06 -10.85 0.23
CA ALA A 62 3.03 -10.89 1.69
C ALA A 62 2.72 -12.32 2.17
N ILE A 63 3.50 -12.82 3.12
CA ILE A 63 3.34 -14.17 3.69
C ILE A 63 2.92 -14.03 5.15
N PHE A 64 1.91 -14.82 5.55
CA PHE A 64 1.37 -14.82 6.91
C PHE A 64 1.26 -16.24 7.45
N ASP A 65 1.57 -16.42 8.73
CA ASP A 65 1.33 -17.68 9.42
C ASP A 65 -0.17 -17.91 9.64
N LEU A 66 -0.67 -19.05 9.20
CA LEU A 66 -2.07 -19.41 9.38
C LEU A 66 -2.47 -19.46 10.86
N ALA A 67 -1.57 -19.92 11.74
CA ALA A 67 -1.82 -19.93 13.18
C ALA A 67 -2.11 -18.54 13.74
N THR A 68 -1.43 -17.50 13.24
CA THR A 68 -1.65 -16.12 13.63
C THR A 68 -3.04 -15.62 13.18
N LEU A 69 -3.51 -16.07 12.02
CA LEU A 69 -4.84 -15.71 11.51
C LEU A 69 -5.94 -16.47 12.26
N THR A 70 -5.80 -17.77 12.42
CA THR A 70 -6.80 -18.63 13.09
C THR A 70 -6.94 -18.34 14.58
N ALA A 71 -5.91 -17.80 15.23
CA ALA A 71 -6.01 -17.30 16.61
C ALA A 71 -6.98 -16.11 16.76
N GLN A 72 -7.34 -15.42 15.69
CA GLN A 72 -8.21 -14.24 15.69
C GLN A 72 -9.65 -14.55 15.24
N GLY A 73 -9.90 -15.71 14.64
CA GLY A 73 -11.22 -16.15 14.18
C GLY A 73 -11.14 -17.44 13.37
N ASP A 74 -12.28 -17.94 12.93
CA ASP A 74 -12.43 -19.24 12.24
C ASP A 74 -12.76 -19.11 10.74
N ARG A 75 -13.02 -17.91 10.25
CA ARG A 75 -13.30 -17.63 8.84
C ARG A 75 -12.51 -16.44 8.34
N LEU A 76 -12.05 -16.54 7.10
CA LEU A 76 -11.42 -15.45 6.36
C LEU A 76 -12.47 -14.71 5.53
N ALA A 77 -12.42 -13.38 5.58
CA ALA A 77 -13.08 -12.50 4.63
C ALA A 77 -12.04 -11.90 3.70
N PHE A 78 -12.37 -11.81 2.43
CA PHE A 78 -11.55 -11.21 1.39
C PHE A 78 -12.42 -10.36 0.49
N THR A 79 -11.97 -9.14 0.19
CA THR A 79 -12.65 -8.21 -0.71
C THR A 79 -11.64 -7.46 -1.56
N THR A 80 -12.10 -6.83 -2.63
CA THR A 80 -11.32 -5.91 -3.46
C THR A 80 -12.22 -4.83 -4.00
N ASP A 81 -11.69 -3.60 -4.08
CA ASP A 81 -12.39 -2.47 -4.65
C ASP A 81 -11.42 -1.56 -5.42
N SER A 82 -11.95 -0.82 -6.39
CA SER A 82 -11.20 0.06 -7.28
C SER A 82 -11.73 1.48 -7.20
N TYR A 83 -10.82 2.43 -7.13
CA TYR A 83 -11.12 3.84 -6.90
C TYR A 83 -10.66 4.68 -8.07
N VAL A 84 -11.63 5.34 -8.67
CA VAL A 84 -11.48 6.27 -9.80
C VAL A 84 -12.31 7.49 -9.49
N ILE A 85 -11.67 8.58 -9.11
CA ILE A 85 -12.36 9.82 -8.73
C ILE A 85 -11.69 11.05 -9.33
N ASP A 86 -12.48 12.04 -9.66
CA ASP A 86 -12.05 13.38 -10.03
C ASP A 86 -12.98 14.41 -9.38
N PRO A 87 -12.47 15.37 -8.59
CA PRO A 87 -11.06 15.61 -8.28
C PRO A 87 -10.47 14.55 -7.31
N ILE A 88 -9.17 14.26 -7.45
CA ILE A 88 -8.43 13.32 -6.58
C ILE A 88 -8.37 13.81 -5.13
N PHE A 89 -8.26 15.12 -4.94
CA PHE A 89 -8.36 15.82 -3.64
C PHE A 89 -9.69 16.54 -3.59
N PHE A 90 -10.46 16.30 -2.55
CA PHE A 90 -11.79 16.86 -2.36
C PHE A 90 -11.97 17.37 -0.92
N PRO A 91 -12.98 18.20 -0.63
CA PRO A 91 -13.27 18.60 0.73
C PRO A 91 -13.50 17.40 1.65
N GLY A 92 -12.65 17.24 2.66
CA GLY A 92 -12.73 16.16 3.64
C GLY A 92 -11.82 14.96 3.37
N GLY A 93 -11.07 14.91 2.25
CA GLY A 93 -10.15 13.81 2.01
C GLY A 93 -9.55 13.74 0.61
N ASN A 94 -9.03 12.59 0.26
CA ASN A 94 -8.51 12.29 -1.07
C ASN A 94 -8.71 10.81 -1.43
N ILE A 95 -8.37 10.46 -2.66
CA ILE A 95 -8.52 9.09 -3.18
C ILE A 95 -7.81 8.03 -2.31
N GLY A 96 -6.70 8.36 -1.66
CA GLY A 96 -5.95 7.41 -0.81
C GLY A 96 -6.69 7.04 0.45
N GLU A 97 -7.25 8.02 1.15
CA GLU A 97 -8.08 7.79 2.32
C GLU A 97 -9.35 7.01 1.95
N LEU A 98 -9.98 7.40 0.84
CA LEU A 98 -11.16 6.71 0.32
C LEU A 98 -10.86 5.23 0.02
N ALA A 99 -9.72 4.93 -0.61
CA ALA A 99 -9.32 3.58 -0.97
C ALA A 99 -9.11 2.67 0.25
N VAL A 100 -8.57 3.19 1.33
CA VAL A 100 -8.42 2.43 2.59
C VAL A 100 -9.78 2.22 3.24
N ASN A 101 -10.54 3.29 3.44
CA ASN A 101 -11.79 3.25 4.19
C ASN A 101 -12.86 2.40 3.49
N GLY A 102 -12.97 2.47 2.16
CA GLY A 102 -13.94 1.68 1.42
C GLY A 102 -13.70 0.18 1.56
N THR A 103 -12.48 -0.29 1.34
CA THR A 103 -12.15 -1.72 1.47
C THR A 103 -12.24 -2.21 2.92
N VAL A 104 -11.90 -1.36 3.90
CA VAL A 104 -12.12 -1.66 5.33
C VAL A 104 -13.60 -1.79 5.64
N ASN A 105 -14.45 -0.91 5.10
CA ASN A 105 -15.88 -0.98 5.27
C ASN A 105 -16.48 -2.27 4.70
N ASP A 106 -16.04 -2.70 3.53
CA ASP A 106 -16.49 -3.98 2.93
C ASP A 106 -16.22 -5.17 3.86
N LEU A 107 -15.01 -5.22 4.43
CA LEU A 107 -14.66 -6.25 5.41
C LEU A 107 -15.53 -6.14 6.67
N ALA A 108 -15.75 -4.93 7.16
CA ALA A 108 -16.55 -4.70 8.36
C ALA A 108 -18.03 -5.11 8.15
N MET A 109 -18.57 -4.91 6.94
CA MET A 109 -19.94 -5.33 6.59
C MET A 109 -20.16 -6.84 6.67
N SER A 110 -19.09 -7.64 6.52
CA SER A 110 -19.15 -9.09 6.74
C SER A 110 -18.95 -9.51 8.21
N GLY A 111 -18.76 -8.55 9.12
CA GLY A 111 -18.40 -8.80 10.52
C GLY A 111 -16.94 -9.18 10.72
N ALA A 112 -16.11 -9.01 9.71
CA ALA A 112 -14.69 -9.28 9.81
C ALA A 112 -13.96 -8.15 10.54
N LYS A 113 -12.95 -8.51 11.31
CA LYS A 113 -11.89 -7.60 11.72
C LYS A 113 -10.91 -7.46 10.57
N PRO A 114 -10.79 -6.27 9.95
CA PRO A 114 -9.78 -6.04 8.92
C PRO A 114 -8.36 -6.19 9.47
N LEU A 115 -7.45 -6.79 8.71
CA LEU A 115 -6.07 -7.02 9.14
C LEU A 115 -5.06 -6.44 8.14
N TYR A 116 -5.20 -6.78 6.87
CA TYR A 116 -4.22 -6.48 5.84
C TYR A 116 -4.86 -5.96 4.57
N LEU A 117 -4.19 -5.03 3.92
CA LEU A 117 -4.54 -4.51 2.61
C LEU A 117 -3.38 -4.71 1.63
N SER A 118 -3.70 -4.97 0.37
CA SER A 118 -2.82 -4.68 -0.76
C SER A 118 -3.15 -3.31 -1.33
N CYS A 119 -2.21 -2.72 -2.08
CA CYS A 119 -2.44 -1.46 -2.80
C CYS A 119 -1.80 -1.52 -4.19
N GLY A 120 -2.62 -1.65 -5.22
CA GLY A 120 -2.23 -1.48 -6.62
C GLY A 120 -2.49 -0.05 -7.07
N MET A 121 -1.52 0.57 -7.76
CA MET A 121 -1.67 1.91 -8.32
C MET A 121 -1.36 1.92 -9.81
N ILE A 122 -2.23 2.55 -10.59
CA ILE A 122 -1.98 2.91 -11.99
C ILE A 122 -1.85 4.42 -12.03
N ILE A 123 -0.66 4.90 -12.38
CA ILE A 123 -0.30 6.32 -12.33
C ILE A 123 -0.07 6.82 -13.75
N GLU A 124 -0.71 7.90 -14.12
CA GLU A 124 -0.45 8.56 -15.39
C GLU A 124 0.88 9.32 -15.35
N GLU A 125 1.65 9.22 -16.43
CA GLU A 125 2.86 10.00 -16.62
C GLU A 125 2.58 11.50 -16.50
N GLY A 126 3.37 12.21 -15.71
CA GLY A 126 3.19 13.62 -15.40
C GLY A 126 2.47 13.88 -14.08
N PHE A 127 1.97 12.85 -13.39
CA PHE A 127 1.35 13.02 -12.08
C PHE A 127 2.37 13.58 -11.06
N PRO A 128 2.02 14.61 -10.27
CA PRO A 128 2.95 15.23 -9.34
C PRO A 128 3.40 14.27 -8.24
N VAL A 129 4.70 14.15 -8.02
CA VAL A 129 5.29 13.28 -6.98
C VAL A 129 4.84 13.72 -5.58
N ASP A 130 4.72 15.02 -5.32
CA ASP A 130 4.26 15.52 -4.02
C ASP A 130 2.79 15.17 -3.75
N SER A 131 1.93 15.19 -4.77
CA SER A 131 0.54 14.71 -4.66
C SER A 131 0.49 13.22 -4.34
N LEU A 132 1.34 12.41 -4.99
CA LEU A 132 1.42 10.98 -4.69
C LEU A 132 1.90 10.72 -3.25
N ARG A 133 2.84 11.52 -2.77
CA ARG A 133 3.34 11.46 -1.38
C ARG A 133 2.24 11.82 -0.36
N GLU A 134 1.44 12.82 -0.65
CA GLU A 134 0.30 13.22 0.19
C GLU A 134 -0.75 12.11 0.24
N ILE A 135 -1.09 11.50 -0.90
CA ILE A 135 -2.00 10.36 -0.97
C ILE A 135 -1.48 9.18 -0.14
N ALA A 136 -0.20 8.81 -0.27
CA ALA A 136 0.39 7.74 0.53
C ALA A 136 0.34 8.02 2.05
N LYS A 137 0.55 9.28 2.46
CA LYS A 137 0.39 9.69 3.87
C LYS A 137 -1.04 9.57 4.35
N SER A 138 -2.01 9.98 3.55
CA SER A 138 -3.43 9.84 3.88
C SER A 138 -3.86 8.38 3.99
N MET A 139 -3.38 7.53 3.07
CA MET A 139 -3.59 6.07 3.17
C MET A 139 -3.03 5.51 4.46
N LYS A 140 -1.81 5.91 4.84
CA LYS A 140 -1.20 5.47 6.10
C LYS A 140 -2.02 5.90 7.31
N ALA A 141 -2.44 7.16 7.34
CA ALA A 141 -3.26 7.69 8.45
C ALA A 141 -4.59 6.94 8.59
N ALA A 142 -5.29 6.69 7.47
CA ALA A 142 -6.52 5.92 7.46
C ALA A 142 -6.30 4.47 7.90
N ALA A 143 -5.22 3.83 7.43
CA ALA A 143 -4.86 2.47 7.82
C ALA A 143 -4.56 2.36 9.32
N ASP A 144 -3.88 3.35 9.90
CA ASP A 144 -3.60 3.40 11.34
C ASP A 144 -4.88 3.53 12.15
N VAL A 145 -5.80 4.39 11.75
CA VAL A 145 -7.11 4.55 12.42
C VAL A 145 -7.92 3.26 12.36
N ALA A 146 -7.91 2.60 11.19
CA ALA A 146 -8.61 1.32 11.00
C ALA A 146 -7.91 0.12 11.66
N GLY A 147 -6.66 0.27 12.10
CA GLY A 147 -5.86 -0.82 12.66
C GLY A 147 -5.42 -1.86 11.63
N VAL A 148 -5.33 -1.48 10.34
CA VAL A 148 -4.91 -2.36 9.25
C VAL A 148 -3.50 -2.00 8.77
N LYS A 149 -2.85 -2.94 8.05
CA LYS A 149 -1.54 -2.70 7.46
C LYS A 149 -1.60 -2.90 5.95
N ILE A 150 -1.00 -1.98 5.19
CA ILE A 150 -0.76 -2.15 3.76
C ILE A 150 0.54 -2.94 3.62
N VAL A 151 0.45 -4.19 3.20
CA VAL A 151 1.54 -5.18 3.33
C VAL A 151 2.16 -5.60 2.00
N THR A 152 1.52 -5.30 0.89
CA THR A 152 2.01 -5.54 -0.47
C THR A 152 1.33 -4.57 -1.44
N GLY A 153 1.86 -4.46 -2.63
CA GLY A 153 1.28 -3.61 -3.67
C GLY A 153 2.01 -3.74 -5.01
N ASP A 154 1.46 -3.07 -6.00
CA ASP A 154 2.07 -2.94 -7.32
C ASP A 154 1.91 -1.50 -7.82
N THR A 155 2.84 -1.06 -8.66
CA THR A 155 2.83 0.27 -9.26
C THR A 155 3.07 0.17 -10.74
N LYS A 156 2.13 0.66 -11.53
CA LYS A 156 2.26 0.82 -12.97
C LYS A 156 2.23 2.28 -13.34
N VAL A 157 3.07 2.67 -14.28
CA VAL A 157 3.02 3.99 -14.90
C VAL A 157 2.60 3.82 -16.35
N VAL A 158 1.57 4.55 -16.74
CA VAL A 158 1.03 4.56 -18.10
C VAL A 158 1.31 5.89 -18.78
N HIS A 159 1.31 5.90 -20.10
CA HIS A 159 1.50 7.11 -20.90
C HIS A 159 0.43 8.16 -20.58
N ARG A 160 0.76 9.41 -20.78
CA ARG A 160 -0.18 10.53 -20.67
C ARG A 160 -1.40 10.31 -21.57
N GLY A 161 -2.60 10.48 -21.02
CA GLY A 161 -3.87 10.22 -21.68
C GLY A 161 -4.34 8.76 -21.65
N ALA A 162 -3.58 7.84 -21.03
CA ALA A 162 -3.98 6.45 -20.89
C ALA A 162 -4.64 6.12 -19.53
N ALA A 163 -4.63 7.06 -18.62
CA ALA A 163 -5.38 7.00 -17.35
C ALA A 163 -5.90 8.39 -17.01
N ASP A 164 -6.80 8.47 -16.04
CA ASP A 164 -7.26 9.75 -15.48
C ASP A 164 -6.49 10.03 -14.18
N LYS A 165 -5.24 10.49 -14.33
CA LYS A 165 -4.31 10.86 -13.26
C LYS A 165 -3.83 9.67 -12.42
N LEU A 166 -4.70 9.07 -11.60
CA LEU A 166 -4.39 7.99 -10.68
C LEU A 166 -5.60 7.09 -10.44
N PHE A 167 -5.39 5.79 -10.59
CA PHE A 167 -6.34 4.78 -10.15
C PHE A 167 -5.71 3.96 -9.02
N ILE A 168 -6.51 3.65 -8.00
CA ILE A 168 -6.09 2.82 -6.87
C ILE A 168 -7.02 1.61 -6.79
N ASN A 169 -6.42 0.42 -6.67
CA ASN A 169 -7.12 -0.79 -6.27
C ASN A 169 -6.59 -1.23 -4.91
N THR A 170 -7.48 -1.53 -3.99
CA THR A 170 -7.14 -2.17 -2.72
C THR A 170 -7.87 -3.50 -2.59
N ALA A 171 -7.15 -4.53 -2.17
CA ALA A 171 -7.76 -5.77 -1.72
C ALA A 171 -7.50 -5.94 -0.22
N GLY A 172 -8.50 -6.43 0.49
CA GLY A 172 -8.45 -6.55 1.94
C GLY A 172 -8.67 -7.96 2.43
N VAL A 173 -7.94 -8.32 3.48
CA VAL A 173 -8.09 -9.59 4.22
C VAL A 173 -8.47 -9.27 5.66
N GLY A 174 -9.51 -9.93 6.15
CA GLY A 174 -9.98 -9.85 7.52
C GLY A 174 -10.33 -11.21 8.07
N VAL A 175 -10.56 -11.26 9.37
CA VAL A 175 -10.92 -12.50 10.09
C VAL A 175 -12.25 -12.29 10.81
N ILE A 176 -13.17 -13.23 10.62
CA ILE A 176 -14.45 -13.24 11.30
C ILE A 176 -14.34 -14.15 12.53
N ARG A 177 -14.71 -13.61 13.69
CA ARG A 177 -14.72 -14.37 14.94
C ARG A 177 -15.78 -15.45 14.93
N SER A 178 -15.51 -16.55 15.64
CA SER A 178 -16.50 -17.60 15.82
C SER A 178 -17.80 -17.06 16.42
N GLY A 179 -18.93 -17.52 15.86
CA GLY A 179 -20.27 -17.10 16.30
C GLY A 179 -20.75 -15.75 15.76
N VAL A 180 -19.92 -14.99 15.04
CA VAL A 180 -20.36 -13.76 14.35
C VAL A 180 -20.99 -14.12 13.02
N SER A 181 -22.23 -13.70 12.78
CA SER A 181 -22.93 -13.82 11.48
C SER A 181 -23.73 -12.55 11.25
N ILE A 182 -23.48 -11.89 10.13
CA ILE A 182 -24.22 -10.71 9.69
C ILE A 182 -24.95 -11.11 8.41
N TYR A 183 -26.27 -10.86 8.37
CA TYR A 183 -27.17 -11.16 7.26
C TYR A 183 -27.63 -9.88 6.58
#